data_b51d7f5d0a9c52a40c6a271a4ca78a92
#
_entry.id   b51d7f5d0a9c52a40c6a271a4ca78a92
#
_cell.length_a   1.000
_cell.length_b   1.000
_cell.length_c   1.000
_cell.angle_alpha   90.00
_cell.angle_beta   90.00
_cell.angle_gamma   90.00
#
_symmetry.space_group_name_H-M   'P 1'
#
loop_
_entity.id
_entity.type
_entity.pdbx_description
1 polymer ?
#
loop_
_entity_poly.entity_id
_entity_poly.type
_entity_poly.pdbx_seq_one_letter_code
_entity_poly.pdbx_strand_id
1 'polypeptide(L)'
;MFHLPYKKLAVTLSALLLAACSSTPKPAYQAETFESETPFQFHSDLPPLVLCDYGKRALLSQGYEVDASSPQNIRGSKFFQPKADYQTQLRITLVCLPNGHESTVYANALQTLFELKSSGNSTGLSVAGIGSISIPLLNDKGALMKVGEETVTDPEFYRRLFVLIETLKN
;
A
#
# COMPACT_ATOMS: atom_id res chain seq x y z
N MET A 1 43.22 -0.76 -48.90
CA MET A 1 42.70 -1.80 -48.00
C MET A 1 43.03 -1.41 -46.57
N PHE A 2 42.11 -0.75 -45.84
CA PHE A 2 42.35 -0.34 -44.46
C PHE A 2 41.81 -1.42 -43.51
N HIS A 3 42.71 -2.19 -42.91
CA HIS A 3 42.37 -3.11 -41.83
C HIS A 3 42.16 -2.31 -40.53
N LEU A 4 40.95 -1.95 -40.23
CA LEU A 4 40.63 -1.42 -38.89
C LEU A 4 40.73 -2.58 -37.87
N PRO A 5 41.51 -2.46 -36.77
CA PRO A 5 41.71 -3.55 -35.80
C PRO A 5 40.42 -3.75 -35.01
N TYR A 6 39.65 -4.80 -35.33
CA TYR A 6 38.40 -5.18 -34.72
C TYR A 6 38.47 -5.29 -33.16
N LYS A 7 39.66 -5.52 -32.62
CA LYS A 7 39.92 -5.57 -31.16
C LYS A 7 39.66 -4.23 -30.47
N LYS A 8 39.95 -3.11 -31.13
CA LYS A 8 39.71 -1.76 -30.54
C LYS A 8 38.23 -1.40 -30.63
N LEU A 9 37.50 -1.84 -31.65
CA LEU A 9 36.07 -1.64 -31.79
C LEU A 9 35.26 -2.45 -30.77
N ALA A 10 35.68 -3.68 -30.48
CA ALA A 10 35.03 -4.52 -29.44
C ALA A 10 35.20 -3.98 -28.03
N VAL A 11 36.34 -3.39 -27.70
CA VAL A 11 36.61 -2.79 -26.37
C VAL A 11 35.79 -1.52 -26.17
N THR A 12 35.65 -0.67 -27.18
CA THR A 12 34.82 0.54 -27.10
C THR A 12 33.33 0.25 -26.99
N LEU A 13 32.83 -0.78 -27.67
CA LEU A 13 31.44 -1.22 -27.60
C LEU A 13 31.11 -1.81 -26.21
N SER A 14 32.05 -2.56 -25.61
CA SER A 14 31.89 -3.13 -24.26
C SER A 14 31.88 -2.06 -23.16
N ALA A 15 32.63 -0.97 -23.33
CA ALA A 15 32.65 0.14 -22.36
C ALA A 15 31.36 0.99 -22.37
N LEU A 16 30.67 1.10 -23.51
CA LEU A 16 29.39 1.80 -23.60
C LEU A 16 28.23 1.06 -22.91
N LEU A 17 28.28 -0.26 -22.81
CA LEU A 17 27.24 -1.09 -22.21
C LEU A 17 27.27 -1.05 -20.67
N LEU A 18 28.38 -0.64 -20.05
CA LEU A 18 28.52 -0.54 -18.59
C LEU A 18 28.04 0.80 -18.00
N ALA A 19 27.78 1.81 -18.81
CA ALA A 19 27.34 3.12 -18.36
C ALA A 19 25.82 3.24 -18.15
N ALA A 20 25.02 2.19 -18.46
CA ALA A 20 23.56 2.27 -18.53
C ALA A 20 22.82 1.98 -17.21
N CYS A 21 23.49 1.67 -16.09
CA CYS A 21 22.82 1.14 -14.88
C CYS A 21 23.12 1.88 -13.56
N SER A 22 23.16 3.22 -13.54
CA SER A 22 23.23 3.92 -12.24
C SER A 22 22.32 5.14 -12.17
N SER A 23 21.02 4.97 -12.47
CA SER A 23 20.04 5.93 -12.03
C SER A 23 19.62 5.60 -10.59
N THR A 24 20.13 6.32 -9.60
CA THR A 24 19.56 6.29 -8.26
C THR A 24 18.09 6.68 -8.35
N PRO A 25 17.15 5.89 -7.80
CA PRO A 25 15.74 6.25 -7.82
C PRO A 25 15.56 7.62 -7.15
N LYS A 26 14.79 8.51 -7.80
CA LYS A 26 14.47 9.81 -7.22
C LYS A 26 13.71 9.62 -5.91
N PRO A 27 13.96 10.42 -4.88
CA PRO A 27 13.17 10.41 -3.65
C PRO A 27 11.67 10.60 -3.95
N ALA A 28 10.80 9.86 -3.27
CA ALA A 28 9.35 9.84 -3.54
C ALA A 28 8.72 11.24 -3.46
N TYR A 29 9.18 12.10 -2.53
CA TYR A 29 8.65 13.47 -2.38
C TYR A 29 8.92 14.38 -3.59
N GLN A 30 9.87 14.04 -4.46
CA GLN A 30 10.15 14.80 -5.70
C GLN A 30 9.19 14.41 -6.84
N ALA A 31 8.48 13.31 -6.70
CA ALA A 31 7.46 12.88 -7.64
C ALA A 31 6.05 13.30 -7.19
N GLU A 32 5.92 13.90 -6.00
CA GLU A 32 4.64 14.35 -5.47
C GLU A 32 4.13 15.56 -6.24
N THR A 33 2.87 15.52 -6.67
CA THR A 33 2.15 16.62 -7.32
C THR A 33 0.95 17.01 -6.46
N PHE A 34 0.80 18.32 -6.22
CA PHE A 34 -0.32 18.85 -5.44
C PHE A 34 -1.35 19.46 -6.39
N GLU A 35 -2.44 18.76 -6.62
CA GLU A 35 -3.52 19.17 -7.52
C GLU A 35 -4.76 19.58 -6.72
N SER A 36 -5.51 20.58 -7.22
CA SER A 36 -6.73 21.05 -6.56
C SER A 36 -7.89 20.07 -6.72
N GLU A 37 -7.94 19.35 -7.83
CA GLU A 37 -8.96 18.34 -8.10
C GLU A 37 -8.34 16.95 -7.97
N THR A 38 -8.84 16.16 -7.03
CA THR A 38 -8.33 14.83 -6.75
C THR A 38 -9.50 13.84 -6.59
N PRO A 39 -9.28 12.54 -6.86
CA PRO A 39 -10.29 11.52 -6.62
C PRO A 39 -10.60 11.30 -5.13
N PHE A 40 -9.79 11.87 -4.25
CA PHE A 40 -9.85 11.65 -2.80
C PHE A 40 -10.89 12.50 -2.08
N GLN A 41 -11.68 13.30 -2.79
CA GLN A 41 -12.69 14.19 -2.22
C GLN A 41 -14.04 14.06 -2.91
N PHE A 42 -15.10 14.26 -2.13
CA PHE A 42 -16.48 14.27 -2.62
C PHE A 42 -17.27 15.35 -1.89
N HIS A 43 -18.03 16.15 -2.67
CA HIS A 43 -18.85 17.24 -2.15
C HIS A 43 -20.30 16.79 -1.98
N SER A 44 -20.95 17.26 -0.92
CA SER A 44 -22.34 16.94 -0.60
C SER A 44 -23.04 18.11 0.06
N ASP A 45 -24.33 18.23 -0.17
CA ASP A 45 -25.26 19.17 0.46
C ASP A 45 -25.61 18.82 1.92
N LEU A 46 -25.21 17.63 2.37
CA LEU A 46 -25.45 17.17 3.75
C LEU A 46 -24.54 17.85 4.75
N PRO A 47 -24.99 18.06 6.00
CA PRO A 47 -24.11 18.46 7.09
C PRO A 47 -22.98 17.44 7.31
N PRO A 48 -21.76 17.88 7.76
CA PRO A 48 -20.60 17.00 7.88
C PRO A 48 -20.84 15.76 8.72
N LEU A 49 -21.54 15.88 9.84
CA LEU A 49 -21.83 14.75 10.73
C LEU A 49 -22.74 13.72 10.08
N VAL A 50 -23.73 14.18 9.31
CA VAL A 50 -24.67 13.31 8.58
C VAL A 50 -23.93 12.59 7.45
N LEU A 51 -23.09 13.32 6.70
CA LEU A 51 -22.27 12.75 5.62
C LEU A 51 -21.34 11.66 6.17
N CYS A 52 -20.69 11.90 7.31
CA CYS A 52 -19.84 10.89 7.95
C CYS A 52 -20.64 9.68 8.47
N ASP A 53 -21.86 9.86 8.96
CA ASP A 53 -22.69 8.72 9.35
C ASP A 53 -23.04 7.82 8.15
N TYR A 54 -23.33 8.38 6.99
CA TYR A 54 -23.48 7.60 5.75
C TYR A 54 -22.17 6.92 5.35
N GLY A 55 -21.04 7.60 5.45
CA GLY A 55 -19.72 7.00 5.24
C GLY A 55 -19.45 5.81 6.17
N LYS A 56 -19.79 5.93 7.45
CA LYS A 56 -19.72 4.86 8.44
C LYS A 56 -20.60 3.67 8.04
N ARG A 57 -21.86 3.91 7.67
CA ARG A 57 -22.78 2.87 7.21
C ARG A 57 -22.28 2.19 5.95
N ALA A 58 -21.71 2.95 5.01
CA ALA A 58 -21.12 2.40 3.80
C ALA A 58 -20.00 1.42 4.11
N LEU A 59 -19.07 1.77 4.99
CA LEU A 59 -17.98 0.88 5.39
C LEU A 59 -18.50 -0.37 6.11
N LEU A 60 -19.44 -0.22 7.06
CA LEU A 60 -20.05 -1.34 7.77
C LEU A 60 -20.76 -2.30 6.80
N SER A 61 -21.52 -1.77 5.81
CA SER A 61 -22.23 -2.59 4.83
C SER A 61 -21.30 -3.45 3.96
N GLN A 62 -20.05 -3.03 3.81
CA GLN A 62 -19.02 -3.76 3.06
C GLN A 62 -18.16 -4.67 3.96
N GLY A 63 -18.52 -4.83 5.23
CA GLY A 63 -17.83 -5.71 6.18
C GLY A 63 -16.50 -5.16 6.67
N TYR A 64 -16.34 -3.84 6.74
CA TYR A 64 -15.21 -3.24 7.44
C TYR A 64 -15.48 -3.21 8.94
N GLU A 65 -14.44 -3.47 9.71
CA GLU A 65 -14.40 -3.12 11.13
C GLU A 65 -14.20 -1.62 11.24
N VAL A 66 -15.13 -0.92 11.91
CA VAL A 66 -15.16 0.54 11.92
C VAL A 66 -14.88 1.08 13.31
N ASP A 67 -13.84 1.93 13.40
CA ASP A 67 -13.56 2.81 14.52
C ASP A 67 -14.09 4.23 14.20
N ALA A 68 -14.96 4.72 15.02
CA ALA A 68 -15.57 6.05 14.94
C ALA A 68 -15.41 6.79 16.27
N SER A 69 -14.19 6.83 16.77
CA SER A 69 -13.82 7.56 18.01
C SER A 69 -14.07 9.06 17.89
N SER A 70 -14.12 9.58 16.68
CA SER A 70 -14.54 10.96 16.36
C SER A 70 -15.68 10.94 15.33
N PRO A 71 -16.76 11.73 15.54
CA PRO A 71 -17.91 11.73 14.65
C PRO A 71 -17.60 12.25 13.22
N GLN A 72 -16.52 13.01 13.05
CA GLN A 72 -16.08 13.54 11.75
C GLN A 72 -14.88 12.80 11.17
N ASN A 73 -14.34 11.80 11.88
CA ASN A 73 -13.22 11.00 11.43
C ASN A 73 -13.54 9.51 11.62
N ILE A 74 -13.87 8.85 10.54
CA ILE A 74 -14.26 7.45 10.50
C ILE A 74 -13.10 6.65 9.91
N ARG A 75 -12.69 5.58 10.60
CA ARG A 75 -11.68 4.67 10.09
C ARG A 75 -12.27 3.27 9.96
N GLY A 76 -12.20 2.70 8.77
CA GLY A 76 -12.58 1.32 8.51
C GLY A 76 -11.38 0.48 8.13
N SER A 77 -11.29 -0.75 8.64
CA SER A 77 -10.26 -1.71 8.25
C SER A 77 -10.87 -3.05 7.89
N LYS A 78 -10.29 -3.70 6.87
CA LYS A 78 -10.70 -5.03 6.42
C LYS A 78 -9.49 -5.81 5.96
N PHE A 79 -9.44 -7.08 6.35
CA PHE A 79 -8.39 -7.99 5.94
C PHE A 79 -8.85 -8.86 4.78
N PHE A 80 -7.93 -9.11 3.86
CA PHE A 80 -8.09 -10.02 2.73
C PHE A 80 -6.93 -11.01 2.75
N GLN A 81 -7.23 -12.27 2.48
CA GLN A 81 -6.21 -13.32 2.40
C GLN A 81 -6.23 -13.95 0.99
N PRO A 82 -5.58 -13.32 0.01
CA PRO A 82 -5.58 -13.82 -1.36
C PRO A 82 -4.81 -15.13 -1.54
N LYS A 83 -3.87 -15.42 -0.62
CA LYS A 83 -3.06 -16.65 -0.56
C LYS A 83 -2.79 -17.02 0.89
N ALA A 84 -2.40 -18.27 1.13
CA ALA A 84 -2.18 -18.80 2.47
C ALA A 84 -1.06 -18.08 3.27
N ASP A 85 -0.06 -17.57 2.57
CA ASP A 85 1.14 -16.92 3.11
C ASP A 85 1.10 -15.39 2.99
N TYR A 86 0.04 -14.82 2.40
CA TYR A 86 -0.15 -13.38 2.21
C TYR A 86 -1.45 -12.89 2.82
N GLN A 87 -1.37 -11.81 3.56
CA GLN A 87 -2.53 -11.09 4.06
C GLN A 87 -2.44 -9.61 3.65
N THR A 88 -3.53 -9.06 3.18
CA THR A 88 -3.62 -7.64 2.84
C THR A 88 -4.63 -6.97 3.76
N GLN A 89 -4.26 -5.87 4.38
CA GLN A 89 -5.17 -4.98 5.09
C GLN A 89 -5.48 -3.76 4.24
N LEU A 90 -6.75 -3.49 4.01
CA LEU A 90 -7.21 -2.23 3.44
C LEU A 90 -7.79 -1.39 4.57
N ARG A 91 -7.24 -0.19 4.77
CA ARG A 91 -7.69 0.79 5.76
C ARG A 91 -8.18 2.03 5.04
N ILE A 92 -9.42 2.39 5.27
CA ILE A 92 -10.05 3.59 4.71
C ILE A 92 -10.27 4.58 5.84
N THR A 93 -9.84 5.82 5.65
CA THR A 93 -10.13 6.93 6.56
C THR A 93 -10.99 7.94 5.83
N LEU A 94 -12.12 8.33 6.44
CA LEU A 94 -13.02 9.36 5.95
C LEU A 94 -13.00 10.54 6.93
N VAL A 95 -12.80 11.75 6.42
CA VAL A 95 -12.85 12.99 7.21
C VAL A 95 -13.87 13.91 6.56
N CYS A 96 -14.92 14.28 7.29
CA CYS A 96 -16.00 15.14 6.79
C CYS A 96 -15.86 16.54 7.38
N LEU A 97 -15.66 17.51 6.52
CA LEU A 97 -15.43 18.90 6.90
C LEU A 97 -16.51 19.81 6.27
N PRO A 98 -16.89 20.89 6.96
CA PRO A 98 -17.76 21.91 6.36
C PRO A 98 -17.04 22.64 5.23
N ASN A 99 -17.77 22.94 4.17
CA ASN A 99 -17.30 23.72 3.03
C ASN A 99 -18.38 24.75 2.64
N GLY A 100 -18.38 25.91 3.29
CA GLY A 100 -19.44 26.91 3.15
C GLY A 100 -20.79 26.38 3.64
N HIS A 101 -21.76 26.26 2.72
CA HIS A 101 -23.10 25.69 2.99
C HIS A 101 -23.17 24.18 2.73
N GLU A 102 -22.11 23.61 2.21
CA GLU A 102 -21.95 22.21 1.84
C GLU A 102 -20.97 21.51 2.77
N SER A 103 -20.69 20.25 2.50
CA SER A 103 -19.63 19.48 3.16
C SER A 103 -18.76 18.79 2.14
N THR A 104 -17.51 18.56 2.51
CA THR A 104 -16.59 17.73 1.74
C THR A 104 -16.15 16.55 2.60
N VAL A 105 -16.27 15.34 2.08
CA VAL A 105 -15.60 14.17 2.63
C VAL A 105 -14.28 13.95 1.90
N TYR A 106 -13.21 13.87 2.66
CA TYR A 106 -11.90 13.45 2.20
C TYR A 106 -11.72 11.98 2.56
N ALA A 107 -11.35 11.17 1.57
CA ALA A 107 -11.10 9.75 1.74
C ALA A 107 -9.64 9.42 1.46
N ASN A 108 -9.02 8.65 2.33
CA ASN A 108 -7.71 8.07 2.11
C ASN A 108 -7.79 6.56 2.33
N ALA A 109 -7.29 5.76 1.40
CA ALA A 109 -7.21 4.32 1.52
C ALA A 109 -5.74 3.87 1.48
N LEU A 110 -5.34 3.13 2.50
CA LEU A 110 -4.01 2.52 2.61
C LEU A 110 -4.14 1.01 2.48
N GLN A 111 -3.36 0.44 1.57
CA GLN A 111 -3.19 -0.99 1.43
C GLN A 111 -1.88 -1.40 2.09
N THR A 112 -1.96 -2.25 3.12
CA THR A 112 -0.80 -2.81 3.81
C THR A 112 -0.69 -4.28 3.47
N LEU A 113 0.49 -4.71 3.01
CA LEU A 113 0.79 -6.09 2.70
C LEU A 113 1.58 -6.73 3.83
N PHE A 114 1.13 -7.89 4.27
CA PHE A 114 1.78 -8.75 5.26
C PHE A 114 2.15 -10.07 4.59
N GLU A 115 3.33 -10.57 4.91
CA GLU A 115 3.82 -11.88 4.49
C GLU A 115 4.13 -12.73 5.71
N LEU A 116 3.75 -14.00 5.67
CA LEU A 116 4.10 -14.98 6.69
C LEU A 116 5.56 -15.39 6.48
N LYS A 117 6.46 -14.86 7.29
CA LYS A 117 7.85 -15.31 7.30
C LYS A 117 8.03 -16.40 8.35
N SER A 118 8.43 -17.57 7.90
CA SER A 118 8.98 -18.60 8.76
C SER A 118 10.29 -18.08 9.34
N SER A 119 10.37 -17.91 10.65
CA SER A 119 11.63 -17.57 11.31
C SER A 119 12.55 -18.77 11.23
N GLY A 120 13.31 -18.88 10.15
CA GLY A 120 14.38 -19.86 10.04
C GLY A 120 15.52 -19.52 10.98
N ASN A 121 15.30 -19.58 12.29
CA ASN A 121 16.39 -19.63 13.26
C ASN A 121 16.99 -21.03 13.24
N SER A 122 17.75 -21.35 12.20
CA SER A 122 18.75 -22.41 12.28
C SER A 122 19.87 -21.91 13.19
N THR A 123 19.76 -22.14 14.49
CA THR A 123 20.92 -22.10 15.39
C THR A 123 21.83 -23.24 15.00
N GLY A 124 22.72 -22.98 14.04
CA GLY A 124 23.83 -23.86 13.70
C GLY A 124 24.81 -23.89 14.84
N LEU A 125 24.75 -24.89 15.71
CA LEU A 125 25.82 -25.24 16.59
C LEU A 125 26.92 -25.87 15.73
N SER A 126 27.88 -25.06 15.31
CA SER A 126 29.11 -25.53 14.68
C SER A 126 30.01 -26.13 15.77
N VAL A 127 29.98 -27.43 15.89
CA VAL A 127 31.03 -28.15 16.66
C VAL A 127 32.21 -28.35 15.74
N ALA A 128 33.34 -27.72 16.08
CA ALA A 128 34.57 -27.84 15.31
C ALA A 128 34.97 -29.33 15.20
N GLY A 129 34.86 -29.88 13.98
CA GLY A 129 35.36 -31.21 13.62
C GLY A 129 34.34 -32.27 13.19
N ILE A 130 32.99 -32.03 13.29
CA ILE A 130 32.00 -33.10 13.00
C ILE A 130 30.79 -32.56 12.22
N GLY A 131 30.94 -31.65 11.27
CA GLY A 131 29.81 -31.20 10.45
C GLY A 131 28.72 -30.42 11.23
N SER A 132 28.04 -29.53 10.57
CA SER A 132 26.91 -28.77 11.12
C SER A 132 25.62 -29.58 11.08
N ILE A 133 25.06 -29.90 12.26
CA ILE A 133 23.70 -30.49 12.35
C ILE A 133 22.74 -29.34 12.55
N SER A 134 21.89 -29.08 11.55
CA SER A 134 20.76 -28.16 11.67
C SER A 134 19.60 -28.94 12.30
N ILE A 135 19.30 -28.63 13.55
CA ILE A 135 18.09 -29.17 14.21
C ILE A 135 16.96 -28.16 13.94
N PRO A 136 15.91 -28.50 13.16
CA PRO A 136 14.73 -27.66 13.05
C PRO A 136 14.01 -27.65 14.40
N LEU A 137 14.06 -26.52 15.10
CA LEU A 137 13.21 -26.28 16.27
C LEU A 137 11.75 -26.18 15.79
N LEU A 138 10.95 -27.17 16.12
CA LEU A 138 9.52 -27.34 15.77
C LEU A 138 8.58 -26.31 16.42
N ASN A 139 9.00 -25.08 16.66
CA ASN A 139 8.18 -24.04 17.30
C ASN A 139 8.13 -22.74 16.50
N ASP A 140 8.32 -22.82 15.19
CA ASP A 140 8.25 -21.66 14.31
C ASP A 140 6.81 -21.45 13.82
N LYS A 141 5.99 -20.87 14.68
CA LYS A 141 4.76 -20.20 14.21
C LYS A 141 5.24 -18.98 13.42
N GLY A 142 5.17 -19.06 12.10
CA GLY A 142 5.55 -17.96 11.23
C GLY A 142 4.88 -16.66 11.69
N ALA A 143 5.65 -15.58 11.78
CA ALA A 143 5.14 -14.27 12.13
C ALA A 143 4.70 -13.53 10.87
N LEU A 144 3.50 -12.92 10.90
CA LEU A 144 3.08 -11.99 9.87
C LEU A 144 3.93 -10.72 9.98
N MET A 145 4.73 -10.45 8.95
CA MET A 145 5.56 -9.25 8.86
C MET A 145 4.98 -8.30 7.82
N LYS A 146 4.90 -7.01 8.18
CA LYS A 146 4.57 -5.95 7.23
C LYS A 146 5.73 -5.84 6.22
N VAL A 147 5.42 -6.05 4.94
CA VAL A 147 6.39 -6.00 3.85
C VAL A 147 6.21 -4.80 2.94
N GLY A 148 5.05 -4.14 2.99
CA GLY A 148 4.79 -2.94 2.22
C GLY A 148 3.54 -2.22 2.69
N GLU A 149 3.46 -0.92 2.34
CA GLU A 149 2.26 -0.09 2.50
C GLU A 149 2.25 0.96 1.41
N GLU A 150 1.10 1.15 0.79
CA GLU A 150 0.91 2.13 -0.26
C GLU A 150 -0.48 2.76 -0.17
N THR A 151 -0.60 4.01 -0.64
CA THR A 151 -1.90 4.65 -0.82
C THR A 151 -2.55 4.10 -2.08
N VAL A 152 -3.82 3.72 -1.98
CA VAL A 152 -4.64 3.39 -3.16
C VAL A 152 -4.89 4.67 -3.93
N THR A 153 -4.38 4.75 -5.16
CA THR A 153 -4.51 5.93 -6.04
C THR A 153 -5.51 5.73 -7.18
N ASP A 154 -6.15 4.55 -7.27
CA ASP A 154 -7.13 4.25 -8.29
C ASP A 154 -8.39 5.13 -8.14
N PRO A 155 -8.68 6.05 -9.10
CA PRO A 155 -9.85 6.92 -9.02
C PRO A 155 -11.17 6.16 -9.00
N GLU A 156 -11.23 5.00 -9.66
CA GLU A 156 -12.42 4.17 -9.73
C GLU A 156 -12.77 3.56 -8.37
N PHE A 157 -11.77 3.26 -7.54
CA PHE A 157 -11.98 2.83 -6.17
C PHE A 157 -12.74 3.89 -5.37
N TYR A 158 -12.30 5.14 -5.42
CA TYR A 158 -12.93 6.26 -4.69
C TYR A 158 -14.29 6.60 -5.26
N ARG A 159 -14.44 6.58 -6.58
CA ARG A 159 -15.75 6.77 -7.23
C ARG A 159 -16.77 5.76 -6.71
N ARG A 160 -16.44 4.48 -6.65
CA ARG A 160 -17.36 3.43 -6.12
C ARG A 160 -17.70 3.66 -4.65
N LEU A 161 -16.73 4.07 -3.84
CA LEU A 161 -16.96 4.38 -2.42
C LEU A 161 -17.93 5.54 -2.27
N PHE A 162 -17.75 6.63 -3.00
CA PHE A 162 -18.61 7.81 -2.92
C PHE A 162 -20.01 7.55 -3.47
N VAL A 163 -20.15 6.81 -4.56
CA VAL A 163 -21.45 6.36 -5.08
C VAL A 163 -22.20 5.51 -4.04
N LEU A 164 -21.51 4.62 -3.33
CA LEU A 164 -22.12 3.85 -2.24
C LEU A 164 -22.63 4.77 -1.11
N ILE A 165 -21.81 5.73 -0.67
CA ILE A 165 -22.21 6.71 0.36
C ILE A 165 -23.44 7.49 -0.10
N GLU A 166 -23.48 7.90 -1.35
CA GLU A 166 -24.62 8.63 -1.94
C GLU A 166 -25.89 7.79 -2.04
N THR A 167 -25.76 6.53 -2.44
CA THR A 167 -26.88 5.58 -2.52
C THR A 167 -27.57 5.36 -1.18
N LEU A 168 -26.84 5.43 -0.08
CA LEU A 168 -27.37 5.25 1.27
C LEU A 168 -28.14 6.50 1.79
N LYS A 169 -28.08 7.64 1.08
CA LYS A 169 -28.90 8.83 1.38
C LYS A 169 -30.39 8.62 1.07
N ASN A 170 -30.67 7.74 0.09
CA ASN A 170 -32.02 7.46 -0.43
C ASN A 170 -32.59 6.20 0.24
#